data_026ead3a3e3218921bba06eaebadaba7
#
_entry.id   026ead3a3e3218921bba06eaebadaba7
#
_cell.length_a   1.000
_cell.length_b   1.000
_cell.length_c   1.000
_cell.angle_alpha   90.00
_cell.angle_beta   90.00
_cell.angle_gamma   90.00
#
_symmetry.space_group_name_H-M   'P 1'
#
loop_
_entity.id
_entity.type
_entity.pdbx_description
1 polymer ?
#
loop_
_entity_poly.entity_id
_entity_poly.type
_entity_poly.pdbx_seq_one_letter_code
_entity_poly.pdbx_strand_id
1 'polypeptide(L)'
;IQISTSWFTLTCENGMSREHKHTNSWYSAVLYFDDYDDTSSVISFSEQLQQIHVEPSINNYMNSCAFKVHPAKGMLIMFPSETMHQVAHGLNSNERRSLAFNMMPKGETGSSDSTFSY
;
A
#
# COMPACT_ATOMS: atom_id res chain seq x y z
N ILE A 1 -11.01 13.08 -7.51
CA ILE A 1 -10.21 11.84 -7.64
C ILE A 1 -11.03 10.82 -8.39
N GLN A 2 -10.40 10.08 -9.28
CA GLN A 2 -10.98 8.97 -10.02
C GLN A 2 -10.08 7.73 -9.89
N ILE A 3 -10.69 6.55 -9.88
CA ILE A 3 -9.95 5.29 -9.99
C ILE A 3 -9.47 5.15 -11.43
N SER A 4 -8.17 5.03 -11.62
CA SER A 4 -7.55 4.85 -12.94
C SER A 4 -7.39 3.38 -13.31
N THR A 5 -7.05 2.55 -12.33
CA THR A 5 -6.92 1.09 -12.48
C THR A 5 -7.36 0.38 -11.22
N SER A 6 -7.85 -0.83 -11.35
CA SER A 6 -8.16 -1.70 -10.22
C SER A 6 -7.86 -3.16 -10.57
N TRP A 7 -7.51 -3.94 -9.55
CA TRP A 7 -7.25 -5.38 -9.72
C TRP A 7 -7.57 -6.13 -8.44
N PHE A 8 -7.97 -7.36 -8.63
CA PHE A 8 -8.20 -8.32 -7.57
C PHE A 8 -6.90 -9.08 -7.27
N THR A 9 -6.56 -9.26 -6.01
CA THR A 9 -5.39 -10.01 -5.57
C THR A 9 -5.84 -11.21 -4.75
N LEU A 10 -5.32 -12.37 -5.11
CA LEU A 10 -5.43 -13.61 -4.35
C LEU A 10 -4.03 -14.03 -3.91
N THR A 11 -3.81 -14.09 -2.60
CA THR A 11 -2.55 -14.58 -2.03
C THR A 11 -2.82 -15.90 -1.34
N CYS A 12 -2.31 -16.98 -1.94
CA CYS A 12 -2.40 -18.34 -1.41
C CYS A 12 -1.30 -18.63 -0.40
N GLU A 13 -1.25 -19.84 0.10
CA GLU A 13 -0.20 -20.33 0.99
C GLU A 13 1.20 -20.03 0.42
N ASN A 14 2.08 -19.49 1.25
CA ASN A 14 3.43 -19.04 0.90
C ASN A 14 3.49 -17.95 -0.20
N GLY A 15 2.35 -17.40 -0.60
CA GLY A 15 2.30 -16.28 -1.55
C GLY A 15 2.89 -15.02 -0.96
N MET A 16 3.45 -14.19 -1.84
CA MET A 16 3.98 -12.87 -1.49
C MET A 16 3.86 -11.91 -2.66
N SER A 17 3.96 -10.63 -2.37
CA SER A 17 4.22 -9.58 -3.35
C SER A 17 5.56 -8.95 -3.02
N ARG A 18 6.45 -8.87 -4.01
CA ARG A 18 7.75 -8.21 -3.84
C ARG A 18 7.56 -6.73 -3.55
N GLU A 19 8.56 -6.14 -2.91
CA GLU A 19 8.59 -4.72 -2.66
C GLU A 19 8.52 -3.93 -3.98
N HIS A 20 7.57 -3.00 -4.05
CA HIS A 20 7.32 -2.18 -5.24
C HIS A 20 6.58 -0.90 -4.87
N LYS A 21 6.46 0.00 -5.83
CA LYS A 21 5.63 1.20 -5.80
C LYS A 21 4.83 1.29 -7.10
N HIS A 22 3.82 2.14 -7.13
CA HIS A 22 3.03 2.36 -8.34
C HIS A 22 3.45 3.64 -9.05
N THR A 23 3.59 3.55 -10.36
CA THR A 23 3.84 4.70 -11.26
C THR A 23 2.55 5.16 -11.90
N ASN A 24 2.53 6.39 -12.42
CA ASN A 24 1.35 6.99 -13.07
C ASN A 24 0.09 6.94 -12.19
N SER A 25 0.29 7.16 -10.90
CA SER A 25 -0.78 7.17 -9.91
C SER A 25 -0.42 8.12 -8.77
N TRP A 26 -1.41 8.83 -8.24
CA TRP A 26 -1.22 9.75 -7.12
C TRP A 26 -1.37 9.03 -5.79
N TYR A 27 -2.49 8.32 -5.63
CA TYR A 27 -2.74 7.46 -4.48
C TYR A 27 -3.05 6.04 -4.93
N SER A 28 -2.62 5.10 -4.11
CA SER A 28 -2.99 3.69 -4.20
C SER A 28 -3.78 3.29 -2.97
N ALA A 29 -4.66 2.32 -3.12
CA ALA A 29 -5.44 1.82 -2.00
C ALA A 29 -5.67 0.31 -2.11
N VAL A 30 -5.90 -0.32 -0.94
CA VAL A 30 -6.26 -1.73 -0.83
C VAL A 30 -7.48 -1.85 0.08
N LEU A 31 -8.54 -2.44 -0.44
CA LEU A 31 -9.73 -2.80 0.31
C LEU A 31 -9.67 -4.27 0.70
N TYR A 32 -9.78 -4.53 1.98
CA TYR A 32 -9.88 -5.85 2.58
C TYR A 32 -11.35 -6.15 2.88
N PHE A 33 -11.94 -7.06 2.13
CA PHE A 33 -13.40 -7.33 2.18
C PHE A 33 -13.73 -8.75 2.63
N ASP A 34 -12.71 -9.62 2.76
CA ASP A 34 -12.86 -11.03 3.12
C ASP A 34 -12.61 -11.25 4.63
N ASP A 35 -12.72 -12.47 5.07
CA ASP A 35 -12.35 -12.89 6.42
C ASP A 35 -10.84 -13.18 6.47
N TYR A 36 -10.16 -12.63 7.47
CA TYR A 36 -8.72 -12.76 7.70
C TYR A 36 -8.46 -13.30 9.08
N ASP A 37 -7.33 -13.98 9.25
CA ASP A 37 -6.87 -14.55 10.50
C ASP A 37 -5.40 -14.20 10.77
N ASP A 38 -4.86 -14.71 11.86
CA ASP A 38 -3.47 -14.46 12.25
C ASP A 38 -2.44 -15.04 11.27
N THR A 39 -2.86 -15.91 10.35
CA THR A 39 -2.01 -16.48 9.30
C THR A 39 -1.99 -15.62 8.04
N SER A 40 -2.89 -14.64 7.95
CA SER A 40 -3.03 -13.77 6.77
C SER A 40 -1.84 -12.83 6.65
N SER A 41 -1.22 -12.83 5.47
CA SER A 41 -0.03 -12.00 5.17
C SER A 41 -0.28 -10.53 5.42
N VAL A 42 0.63 -9.89 6.13
CA VAL A 42 0.62 -8.44 6.35
C VAL A 42 1.06 -7.69 5.10
N ILE A 43 0.55 -6.47 4.94
CA ILE A 43 1.16 -5.49 4.06
C ILE A 43 2.18 -4.68 4.86
N SER A 44 3.38 -4.53 4.31
CA SER A 44 4.45 -3.73 4.92
C SER A 44 4.77 -2.55 4.04
N PHE A 45 4.94 -1.41 4.65
CA PHE A 45 5.40 -0.17 4.03
C PHE A 45 6.81 0.13 4.51
N SER A 46 7.66 0.62 3.62
CA SER A 46 9.04 1.02 3.94
C SER A 46 9.31 2.41 3.38
N GLU A 47 10.10 3.19 4.11
CA GLU A 47 10.58 4.48 3.67
C GLU A 47 12.01 4.35 3.16
N GLN A 48 12.25 4.79 1.92
CA GLN A 48 13.59 4.71 1.29
C GLN A 48 14.41 6.00 1.40
N LEU A 49 14.05 6.92 2.26
CA LEU A 49 14.44 8.33 2.10
C LEU A 49 15.67 8.80 2.87
N GLN A 50 16.47 7.94 3.48
CA GLN A 50 17.61 8.49 4.24
C GLN A 50 18.97 8.00 3.76
N GLN A 51 19.79 8.93 3.29
CA GLN A 51 21.23 8.70 3.07
C GLN A 51 21.99 8.38 4.38
N ILE A 52 21.40 8.75 5.51
CA ILE A 52 21.92 8.44 6.86
C ILE A 52 20.77 7.83 7.65
N HIS A 53 20.93 6.56 7.99
CA HIS A 53 20.00 5.85 8.85
C HIS A 53 20.38 6.10 10.31
N VAL A 54 19.48 6.73 11.07
CA VAL A 54 19.60 6.88 12.53
C VAL A 54 18.62 5.91 13.16
N GLU A 55 19.14 4.88 13.81
CA GLU A 55 18.31 3.91 14.52
C GLU A 55 17.81 4.50 15.84
N PRO A 56 16.50 4.70 16.03
CA PRO A 56 15.97 5.21 17.28
C PRO A 56 16.05 4.17 18.38
N SER A 57 16.33 4.58 19.60
CA SER A 57 16.34 3.69 20.78
C SER A 57 14.97 3.16 21.15
N ILE A 58 13.91 3.85 20.76
CA ILE A 58 12.51 3.46 20.95
C ILE A 58 11.77 3.69 19.64
N ASN A 59 11.26 2.63 19.05
CA ASN A 59 10.46 2.69 17.83
C ASN A 59 8.99 3.04 18.13
N ASN A 60 8.44 3.96 17.36
CA ASN A 60 7.02 4.29 17.34
C ASN A 60 6.58 4.65 15.91
N TYR A 61 5.29 4.92 15.71
CA TYR A 61 4.75 5.25 14.38
C TYR A 61 5.35 6.49 13.70
N MET A 62 5.97 7.37 14.47
CA MET A 62 6.51 8.64 13.94
C MET A 62 7.99 8.53 13.53
N ASN A 63 8.70 7.51 14.00
CA ASN A 63 10.14 7.34 13.76
C ASN A 63 10.52 5.96 13.21
N SER A 64 9.53 5.13 12.88
CA SER A 64 9.76 3.81 12.30
C SER A 64 9.96 3.91 10.78
N CYS A 65 11.02 3.32 10.27
CA CYS A 65 11.29 3.21 8.82
C CYS A 65 10.41 2.15 8.14
N ALA A 66 9.69 1.34 8.91
CA ALA A 66 8.81 0.31 8.37
C ALA A 66 7.52 0.23 9.19
N PHE A 67 6.42 0.09 8.49
CA PHE A 67 5.09 -0.03 9.09
C PHE A 67 4.38 -1.27 8.54
N LYS A 68 3.85 -2.11 9.43
CA LYS A 68 3.13 -3.34 9.06
C LYS A 68 1.66 -3.22 9.45
N VAL A 69 0.79 -3.62 8.54
CA VAL A 69 -0.65 -3.65 8.77
C VAL A 69 -1.17 -5.06 8.54
N HIS A 70 -1.83 -5.62 9.55
CA HIS A 70 -2.60 -6.84 9.39
C HIS A 70 -3.92 -6.53 8.67
N PRO A 71 -4.31 -7.35 7.70
CA PRO A 71 -5.60 -7.17 7.03
C PRO A 71 -6.74 -7.42 8.02
N ALA A 72 -7.79 -6.63 7.89
CA ALA A 72 -9.04 -6.82 8.64
C ALA A 72 -10.23 -6.54 7.72
N LYS A 73 -11.29 -7.32 7.88
CA LYS A 73 -12.51 -7.15 7.06
C LYS A 73 -13.09 -5.74 7.19
N GLY A 74 -13.37 -5.12 6.06
CA GLY A 74 -13.88 -3.75 5.99
C GLY A 74 -12.80 -2.67 6.05
N MET A 75 -11.52 -3.04 6.20
CA MET A 75 -10.41 -2.09 6.22
C MET A 75 -10.10 -1.60 4.81
N LEU A 76 -9.98 -0.29 4.67
CA LEU A 76 -9.42 0.39 3.50
C LEU A 76 -8.11 1.07 3.92
N ILE A 77 -7.02 0.72 3.28
CA ILE A 77 -5.73 1.40 3.41
C ILE A 77 -5.51 2.24 2.17
N MET A 78 -5.18 3.51 2.36
CA MET A 78 -4.84 4.43 1.29
C MET A 78 -3.48 5.06 1.59
N PHE A 79 -2.62 5.14 0.57
CA PHE A 79 -1.25 5.64 0.69
C PHE A 79 -0.79 6.33 -0.59
N PRO A 80 0.18 7.26 -0.53
CA PRO A 80 0.79 7.82 -1.72
C PRO A 80 1.39 6.71 -2.58
N SER A 81 1.14 6.74 -3.88
CA SER A 81 1.55 5.64 -4.79
C SER A 81 3.05 5.43 -4.86
N GLU A 82 3.85 6.42 -4.50
CA GLU A 82 5.31 6.33 -4.40
C GLU A 82 5.81 5.56 -3.18
N THR A 83 4.94 5.27 -2.21
CA THR A 83 5.32 4.54 -1.00
C THR A 83 5.69 3.10 -1.36
N MET A 84 6.92 2.71 -0.99
CA MET A 84 7.38 1.33 -1.17
C MET A 84 6.59 0.41 -0.26
N HIS A 85 6.09 -0.68 -0.81
CA HIS A 85 5.30 -1.64 -0.05
C HIS A 85 5.43 -3.04 -0.62
N GLN A 86 5.14 -4.01 0.25
CA GLN A 86 5.16 -5.43 -0.08
C GLN A 86 4.10 -6.19 0.72
N VAL A 87 3.72 -7.34 0.24
CA VAL A 87 2.97 -8.34 1.01
C VAL A 87 3.94 -9.42 1.44
N ALA A 88 4.16 -9.56 2.74
CA ALA A 88 5.08 -10.54 3.29
C ALA A 88 4.60 -11.98 3.05
N HIS A 89 5.51 -12.94 3.12
CA HIS A 89 5.14 -14.34 3.19
C HIS A 89 4.24 -14.59 4.41
N GLY A 90 3.23 -15.42 4.22
CA GLY A 90 2.35 -15.88 5.29
C GLY A 90 1.79 -17.24 4.96
N LEU A 91 1.30 -17.94 5.96
CA LEU A 91 0.65 -19.23 5.75
C LEU A 91 -0.61 -19.10 4.91
N ASN A 92 -1.36 -17.99 5.10
CA ASN A 92 -2.62 -17.73 4.39
C ASN A 92 -3.52 -18.98 4.34
N SER A 93 -3.71 -19.60 5.52
CA SER A 93 -4.53 -20.81 5.65
C SER A 93 -5.94 -20.63 5.08
N ASN A 94 -6.47 -19.40 5.21
CA ASN A 94 -7.54 -18.90 4.38
C ASN A 94 -6.92 -18.03 3.29
N GLU A 95 -7.28 -18.27 2.03
CA GLU A 95 -6.81 -17.44 0.92
C GLU A 95 -7.05 -15.95 1.21
N ARG A 96 -5.99 -15.15 1.13
CA ARG A 96 -6.06 -13.71 1.35
C ARG A 96 -6.51 -12.98 0.08
N ARG A 97 -7.73 -12.51 0.06
CA ARG A 97 -8.30 -11.78 -1.07
C ARG A 97 -8.34 -10.28 -0.76
N SER A 98 -7.98 -9.46 -1.73
CA SER A 98 -8.09 -8.02 -1.60
C SER A 98 -8.36 -7.36 -2.96
N LEU A 99 -8.98 -6.20 -2.94
CA LEU A 99 -9.16 -5.35 -4.11
C LEU A 99 -8.23 -4.16 -3.98
N ALA A 100 -7.31 -4.03 -4.93
CA ALA A 100 -6.39 -2.91 -5.03
C ALA A 100 -6.80 -1.97 -6.15
N PHE A 101 -6.51 -0.70 -6.00
CA PHE A 101 -6.77 0.29 -7.04
C PHE A 101 -5.83 1.49 -6.93
N ASN A 102 -5.58 2.08 -8.07
CA ASN A 102 -4.83 3.32 -8.22
C ASN A 102 -5.77 4.48 -8.54
N MET A 103 -5.40 5.64 -8.08
CA MET A 103 -6.22 6.85 -8.20
C MET A 103 -5.41 8.02 -8.74
N MET A 104 -6.08 8.82 -9.57
CA MET A 104 -5.56 10.07 -10.12
C MET A 104 -6.50 11.23 -9.80
N PRO A 105 -6.00 12.47 -9.73
CA PRO A 105 -6.86 13.65 -9.77
C PRO A 105 -7.72 13.64 -11.03
N LYS A 106 -8.85 14.32 -10.98
CA LYS A 106 -9.68 14.56 -12.15
C LYS A 106 -9.92 16.05 -12.27
N GLY A 107 -9.74 16.58 -13.46
CA GLY A 107 -9.90 18.01 -13.78
C GLY A 107 -8.56 18.73 -13.86
N GLU A 108 -8.60 20.03 -13.75
CA GLU A 108 -7.44 20.89 -13.87
C GLU A 108 -6.73 21.03 -12.52
N THR A 109 -5.42 20.86 -12.52
CA THR A 109 -4.55 21.00 -11.35
C THR A 109 -3.39 21.96 -11.66
N GLY A 110 -2.86 22.58 -10.61
CA GLY A 110 -1.80 23.57 -10.73
C GLY A 110 -2.29 24.98 -11.02
N SER A 111 -1.37 25.87 -11.32
CA SER A 111 -1.63 27.26 -11.66
C SER A 111 -0.58 27.80 -12.62
N SER A 112 -0.93 28.79 -13.43
CA SER A 112 -0.02 29.41 -14.39
C SER A 112 0.64 28.40 -15.35
N ASP A 113 1.97 28.36 -15.33
CA ASP A 113 2.83 27.51 -16.15
C ASP A 113 2.88 26.03 -15.71
N SER A 114 2.32 25.74 -14.54
CA SER A 114 2.24 24.38 -13.98
C SER A 114 0.85 23.74 -14.09
N THR A 115 -0.05 24.34 -14.89
CA THR A 115 -1.40 23.79 -15.09
C THR A 115 -1.37 22.50 -15.89
N PHE A 116 -2.07 21.50 -15.38
CA PHE A 116 -2.25 20.21 -16.06
C PHE A 116 -3.69 19.71 -15.89
N SER A 117 -4.26 19.12 -16.94
CA SER A 117 -5.60 18.53 -16.94
C SER A 117 -5.52 17.01 -17.07
N TYR A 118 -6.18 16.31 -16.15
CA TYR A 118 -6.30 14.84 -16.12
C TYR A 118 -7.66 14.38 -16.64
#